data_ed4368c0d34dc53d4d199247dd699230
#
_entry.id   ed4368c0d34dc53d4d199247dd699230
#
_cell.length_a   1.000
_cell.length_b   1.000
_cell.length_c   1.000
_cell.angle_alpha   90.00
_cell.angle_beta   90.00
_cell.angle_gamma   90.00
#
_symmetry.space_group_name_H-M   'P 1'
#
loop_
_entity.id
_entity.type
_entity.pdbx_description
1 polymer ?
#
loop_
_entity_poly.entity_id
_entity_poly.type
_entity_poly.pdbx_seq_one_letter_code
_entity_poly.pdbx_strand_id
1 'polypeptide(L)'
;MSSPSTQSRPLAGILWMVATGLNFVMVTALVKHVGAGVPAAEAAFLRYGLGLVFLLPMIRPILRAHLTSRQMRLFAARGLVHTLAVILWFFAMARIPLAEVTALNYLNPVYTTLGAALFLGDKLQMRRIAAIVVALIGALIILRPGAREIMPGHIAMLGTAAFFAASYLIAKRLSDDLSPTVVVGMLSVTVTIGLAPFAAAVWVTPTLEQCGWLFFVACFATAGHYTMTLAFRAAPLSVTQPVTFLQLVWSVSIGALFFGEPADHWVITGGGIIMAAVSFITWREARLRRKTPPAVTA
;
A
#
# COMPACT_ATOMS: atom_id res chain seq x y z
N MET A 1 -9.13 35.33 9.62
CA MET A 1 -8.29 35.10 8.43
C MET A 1 -8.77 33.84 7.77
N SER A 2 -9.53 33.95 6.68
CA SER A 2 -10.04 32.81 5.92
C SER A 2 -8.89 32.08 5.26
N SER A 3 -8.67 30.80 5.61
CA SER A 3 -7.71 29.95 4.94
C SER A 3 -8.00 29.93 3.44
N PRO A 4 -7.01 30.11 2.56
CA PRO A 4 -7.22 30.04 1.13
C PRO A 4 -7.73 28.64 0.80
N SER A 5 -8.93 28.54 0.24
CA SER A 5 -9.46 27.32 -0.33
C SER A 5 -8.47 26.85 -1.39
N THR A 6 -7.71 25.79 -1.11
CA THR A 6 -6.86 25.15 -2.10
C THR A 6 -7.76 24.68 -3.24
N GLN A 7 -7.74 25.43 -4.35
CA GLN A 7 -8.48 25.06 -5.57
C GLN A 7 -8.07 23.63 -5.93
N SER A 8 -9.02 22.73 -5.95
CA SER A 8 -8.78 21.34 -6.40
C SER A 8 -8.28 21.38 -7.85
N ARG A 9 -7.15 20.73 -8.13
CA ARG A 9 -6.56 20.59 -9.46
C ARG A 9 -6.70 19.13 -9.91
N PRO A 10 -7.88 18.72 -10.39
CA PRO A 10 -8.17 17.31 -10.65
C PRO A 10 -7.18 16.67 -11.64
N LEU A 11 -6.80 17.38 -12.70
CA LEU A 11 -5.84 16.89 -13.69
C LEU A 11 -4.47 16.63 -13.06
N ALA A 12 -3.97 17.55 -12.23
CA ALA A 12 -2.71 17.35 -11.52
C ALA A 12 -2.80 16.13 -10.57
N GLY A 13 -3.93 15.95 -9.88
CA GLY A 13 -4.17 14.79 -9.02
C GLY A 13 -4.16 13.48 -9.81
N ILE A 14 -4.78 13.46 -10.99
CA ILE A 14 -4.76 12.32 -11.90
C ILE A 14 -3.32 12.00 -12.38
N LEU A 15 -2.59 13.00 -12.86
CA LEU A 15 -1.21 12.81 -13.35
C LEU A 15 -0.27 12.32 -12.25
N TRP A 16 -0.37 12.86 -11.04
CA TRP A 16 0.40 12.37 -9.90
C TRP A 16 0.03 10.94 -9.51
N MET A 17 -1.25 10.57 -9.62
CA MET A 17 -1.68 9.19 -9.33
C MET A 17 -1.23 8.21 -10.42
N VAL A 18 -1.20 8.63 -11.69
CA VAL A 18 -0.56 7.88 -12.79
C VAL A 18 0.91 7.60 -12.47
N ALA A 19 1.67 8.65 -12.11
CA ALA A 19 3.07 8.50 -11.71
C ALA A 19 3.22 7.57 -10.49
N THR A 20 2.34 7.67 -9.51
CA THR A 20 2.30 6.77 -8.33
C THR A 20 2.18 5.31 -8.75
N GLY A 21 1.21 5.01 -9.62
CA GLY A 21 0.98 3.67 -10.11
C GLY A 21 2.18 3.09 -10.86
N LEU A 22 2.78 3.88 -11.75
CA LEU A 22 4.01 3.48 -12.47
C LEU A 22 5.15 3.17 -11.49
N ASN A 23 5.38 4.03 -10.49
CA ASN A 23 6.40 3.79 -9.48
C ASN A 23 6.18 2.47 -8.73
N PHE A 24 4.95 2.17 -8.28
CA PHE A 24 4.68 0.94 -7.54
C PHE A 24 4.74 -0.31 -8.43
N VAL A 25 4.37 -0.21 -9.70
CA VAL A 25 4.57 -1.32 -10.65
C VAL A 25 6.06 -1.58 -10.86
N MET A 26 6.89 -0.53 -10.97
CA MET A 26 8.35 -0.67 -11.04
C MET A 26 8.93 -1.32 -9.78
N VAL A 27 8.43 -0.97 -8.59
CA VAL A 27 8.80 -1.68 -7.34
C VAL A 27 8.53 -3.17 -7.46
N THR A 28 7.33 -3.55 -7.89
CA THR A 28 6.94 -4.96 -8.03
C THR A 28 7.80 -5.68 -9.08
N ALA A 29 8.03 -5.04 -10.22
CA ALA A 29 8.85 -5.59 -11.30
C ALA A 29 10.31 -5.79 -10.88
N LEU A 30 10.90 -4.80 -10.22
CA LEU A 30 12.29 -4.87 -9.74
C LEU A 30 12.47 -5.95 -8.67
N VAL A 31 11.55 -6.05 -7.71
CA VAL A 31 11.59 -7.12 -6.70
C VAL A 31 11.45 -8.48 -7.35
N LYS A 32 10.60 -8.61 -8.36
CA LYS A 32 10.47 -9.85 -9.14
C LYS A 32 11.75 -10.16 -9.92
N HIS A 33 12.40 -9.14 -10.49
CA HIS A 33 13.67 -9.29 -11.20
C HIS A 33 14.80 -9.78 -10.28
N VAL A 34 14.90 -9.24 -9.07
CA VAL A 34 15.84 -9.75 -8.03
C VAL A 34 15.52 -11.21 -7.69
N GLY A 35 14.25 -11.57 -7.78
CA GLY A 35 13.77 -12.95 -7.67
C GLY A 35 13.94 -13.56 -6.29
N ALA A 36 13.98 -14.90 -6.26
CA ALA A 36 14.11 -15.68 -5.03
C ALA A 36 15.58 -15.83 -4.55
N GLY A 37 16.55 -15.26 -5.30
CA GLY A 37 17.96 -15.29 -4.93
C GLY A 37 18.32 -14.47 -3.69
N VAL A 38 17.49 -13.50 -3.34
CA VAL A 38 17.56 -12.77 -2.07
C VAL A 38 16.28 -13.10 -1.28
N PRO A 39 16.40 -13.64 -0.05
CA PRO A 39 15.23 -13.94 0.78
C PRO A 39 14.33 -12.71 0.99
N ALA A 40 13.00 -12.91 0.99
CA ALA A 40 12.03 -11.81 1.01
C ALA A 40 12.22 -10.83 2.19
N ALA A 41 12.53 -11.36 3.38
CA ALA A 41 12.78 -10.55 4.58
C ALA A 41 14.05 -9.71 4.43
N GLU A 42 15.09 -10.27 3.83
CA GLU A 42 16.35 -9.60 3.57
C GLU A 42 16.20 -8.53 2.49
N ALA A 43 15.58 -8.85 1.35
CA ALA A 43 15.30 -7.90 0.28
C ALA A 43 14.47 -6.70 0.80
N ALA A 44 13.47 -6.98 1.65
CA ALA A 44 12.70 -5.95 2.31
C ALA A 44 13.56 -5.10 3.25
N PHE A 45 14.41 -5.73 4.07
CA PHE A 45 15.33 -5.04 4.98
C PHE A 45 16.29 -4.12 4.23
N LEU A 46 16.94 -4.63 3.19
CA LEU A 46 17.87 -3.85 2.36
C LEU A 46 17.14 -2.67 1.69
N ARG A 47 15.95 -2.88 1.13
CA ARG A 47 15.16 -1.79 0.54
C ARG A 47 14.83 -0.71 1.56
N TYR A 48 14.41 -1.09 2.80
CA TYR A 48 14.11 -0.10 3.84
C TYR A 48 15.39 0.55 4.38
N GLY A 49 16.45 -0.22 4.64
CA GLY A 49 17.75 0.28 5.10
C GLY A 49 18.37 1.27 4.12
N LEU A 50 18.46 0.90 2.84
CA LEU A 50 18.94 1.80 1.78
C LEU A 50 18.03 3.03 1.63
N GLY A 51 16.72 2.85 1.85
CA GLY A 51 15.74 3.93 1.80
C GLY A 51 15.85 4.92 2.96
N LEU A 52 16.56 4.62 4.05
CA LEU A 52 16.76 5.56 5.16
C LEU A 52 17.51 6.83 4.73
N VAL A 53 18.31 6.76 3.68
CA VAL A 53 18.97 7.96 3.12
C VAL A 53 17.97 9.06 2.74
N PHE A 54 16.77 8.67 2.30
CA PHE A 54 15.71 9.62 1.95
C PHE A 54 15.03 10.26 3.17
N LEU A 55 15.33 9.77 4.39
CA LEU A 55 14.86 10.39 5.63
C LEU A 55 15.78 11.51 6.13
N LEU A 56 16.98 11.68 5.57
CA LEU A 56 17.93 12.71 6.00
C LEU A 56 17.28 14.09 6.12
N PRO A 57 16.49 14.58 5.14
CA PRO A 57 15.81 15.87 5.27
C PRO A 57 14.69 15.88 6.34
N MET A 58 14.21 14.69 6.75
CA MET A 58 13.13 14.52 7.72
C MET A 58 13.63 14.27 9.15
N ILE A 59 14.94 14.11 9.36
CA ILE A 59 15.51 13.71 10.64
C ILE A 59 15.24 14.73 11.74
N ARG A 60 15.34 16.04 11.43
CA ARG A 60 15.11 17.11 12.40
C ARG A 60 13.69 17.12 12.96
N PRO A 61 12.62 17.07 12.15
CA PRO A 61 11.25 16.91 12.64
C PRO A 61 11.05 15.66 13.51
N ILE A 62 11.66 14.52 13.14
CA ILE A 62 11.54 13.27 13.90
C ILE A 62 12.21 13.40 15.28
N LEU A 63 13.44 13.91 15.34
CA LEU A 63 14.18 14.08 16.59
C LEU A 63 13.54 15.12 17.52
N ARG A 64 12.86 16.13 16.98
CA ARG A 64 12.15 17.17 17.76
C ARG A 64 10.74 16.76 18.17
N ALA A 65 10.24 15.64 17.67
CA ALA A 65 8.92 15.14 18.05
C ALA A 65 8.99 14.55 19.47
N HIS A 66 8.39 15.23 20.44
CA HIS A 66 8.23 14.73 21.80
C HIS A 66 7.13 13.65 21.83
N LEU A 67 7.52 12.40 21.54
CA LEU A 67 6.59 11.28 21.44
C LEU A 67 6.21 10.78 22.84
N THR A 68 4.92 10.65 23.09
CA THR A 68 4.40 10.04 24.31
C THR A 68 4.62 8.52 24.31
N SER A 69 4.62 7.88 25.50
CA SER A 69 4.72 6.42 25.60
C SER A 69 3.61 5.68 24.87
N ARG A 70 2.41 6.28 24.75
CA ARG A 70 1.31 5.73 23.98
C ARG A 70 1.61 5.76 22.48
N GLN A 71 2.11 6.88 21.97
CA GLN A 71 2.49 7.03 20.55
C GLN A 71 3.64 6.09 20.20
N MET A 72 4.64 5.94 21.08
CA MET A 72 5.74 5.00 20.87
C MET A 72 5.25 3.55 20.77
N ARG A 73 4.32 3.13 21.66
CA ARG A 73 3.70 1.79 21.56
C ARG A 73 2.92 1.61 20.26
N LEU A 74 2.20 2.65 19.79
CA LEU A 74 1.50 2.60 18.50
C LEU A 74 2.49 2.52 17.32
N PHE A 75 3.62 3.22 17.36
CA PHE A 75 4.67 3.08 16.35
C PHE A 75 5.30 1.69 16.36
N ALA A 76 5.57 1.11 17.52
CA ALA A 76 6.08 -0.26 17.63
C ALA A 76 5.08 -1.28 17.08
N ALA A 77 3.80 -1.19 17.46
CA ALA A 77 2.74 -2.06 16.93
C ALA A 77 2.59 -1.90 15.42
N ARG A 78 2.58 -0.65 14.91
CA ARG A 78 2.53 -0.36 13.48
C ARG A 78 3.75 -0.91 12.75
N GLY A 79 4.94 -0.72 13.32
CA GLY A 79 6.19 -1.25 12.77
C GLY A 79 6.13 -2.77 12.64
N LEU A 80 5.66 -3.47 13.67
CA LEU A 80 5.53 -4.93 13.66
C LEU A 80 4.56 -5.42 12.59
N VAL A 81 3.32 -4.93 12.57
CA VAL A 81 2.33 -5.39 11.57
C VAL A 81 2.75 -5.00 10.15
N HIS A 82 3.39 -3.84 9.97
CA HIS A 82 3.89 -3.41 8.67
C HIS A 82 5.09 -4.25 8.21
N THR A 83 5.97 -4.65 9.12
CA THR A 83 7.07 -5.58 8.85
C THR A 83 6.55 -6.90 8.31
N LEU A 84 5.54 -7.51 8.97
CA LEU A 84 4.91 -8.75 8.50
C LEU A 84 4.26 -8.56 7.12
N ALA A 85 3.56 -7.44 6.92
CA ALA A 85 2.97 -7.12 5.63
C ALA A 85 4.01 -7.05 4.52
N VAL A 86 5.14 -6.39 4.75
CA VAL A 86 6.19 -6.21 3.76
C VAL A 86 6.91 -7.51 3.45
N ILE A 87 7.21 -8.34 4.44
CA ILE A 87 7.81 -9.67 4.22
C ILE A 87 6.91 -10.52 3.31
N LEU A 88 5.61 -10.58 3.62
CA LEU A 88 4.63 -11.33 2.82
C LEU A 88 4.48 -10.74 1.41
N TRP A 89 4.54 -9.43 1.29
CA TRP A 89 4.45 -8.75 0.00
C TRP A 89 5.66 -9.06 -0.89
N PHE A 90 6.88 -8.96 -0.35
CA PHE A 90 8.10 -9.31 -1.07
C PHE A 90 8.13 -10.80 -1.43
N PHE A 91 7.68 -11.66 -0.53
CA PHE A 91 7.53 -13.09 -0.79
C PHE A 91 6.59 -13.37 -1.97
N ALA A 92 5.47 -12.68 -2.03
CA ALA A 92 4.49 -12.84 -3.11
C ALA A 92 5.01 -12.30 -4.44
N MET A 93 5.61 -11.08 -4.44
CA MET A 93 6.14 -10.45 -5.67
C MET A 93 7.15 -11.34 -6.42
N ALA A 94 7.94 -12.12 -5.69
CA ALA A 94 8.90 -13.04 -6.29
C ALA A 94 8.29 -14.35 -6.82
N ARG A 95 7.00 -14.66 -6.51
CA ARG A 95 6.40 -16.00 -6.72
C ARG A 95 5.16 -16.04 -7.56
N ILE A 96 4.41 -14.98 -7.65
CA ILE A 96 3.19 -14.91 -8.46
C ILE A 96 3.28 -13.80 -9.51
N PRO A 97 2.43 -13.82 -10.56
CA PRO A 97 2.43 -12.80 -11.60
C PRO A 97 2.20 -11.39 -11.07
N LEU A 98 2.84 -10.38 -11.72
CA LEU A 98 2.72 -8.97 -11.35
C LEU A 98 1.27 -8.49 -11.29
N ALA A 99 0.47 -8.93 -12.25
CA ALA A 99 -0.94 -8.58 -12.33
C ALA A 99 -1.73 -9.10 -11.12
N GLU A 100 -1.43 -10.31 -10.64
CA GLU A 100 -2.08 -10.90 -9.46
C GLU A 100 -1.70 -10.19 -8.17
N VAL A 101 -0.40 -9.87 -8.00
CA VAL A 101 0.08 -9.05 -6.87
C VAL A 101 -0.70 -7.74 -6.82
N THR A 102 -0.79 -7.05 -7.97
CA THR A 102 -1.47 -5.75 -8.06
C THR A 102 -2.97 -5.86 -7.80
N ALA A 103 -3.65 -6.83 -8.42
CA ALA A 103 -5.09 -7.01 -8.27
C ALA A 103 -5.49 -7.40 -6.84
N LEU A 104 -4.76 -8.32 -6.21
CA LEU A 104 -5.00 -8.71 -4.82
C LEU A 104 -4.68 -7.60 -3.82
N ASN A 105 -3.73 -6.71 -4.14
CA ASN A 105 -3.43 -5.55 -3.30
C ASN A 105 -4.62 -4.56 -3.22
N TYR A 106 -5.52 -4.56 -4.20
CA TYR A 106 -6.76 -3.77 -4.13
C TYR A 106 -7.73 -4.22 -3.03
N LEU A 107 -7.50 -5.34 -2.36
CA LEU A 107 -8.23 -5.73 -1.15
C LEU A 107 -7.87 -4.89 0.08
N ASN A 108 -6.78 -4.15 0.05
CA ASN A 108 -6.32 -3.31 1.15
C ASN A 108 -7.41 -2.36 1.71
N PRO A 109 -8.10 -1.55 0.88
CA PRO A 109 -9.20 -0.71 1.35
C PRO A 109 -10.38 -1.52 1.92
N VAL A 110 -10.61 -2.73 1.44
CA VAL A 110 -11.66 -3.63 1.93
C VAL A 110 -11.36 -4.05 3.36
N TYR A 111 -10.16 -4.56 3.62
CA TYR A 111 -9.71 -4.93 4.96
C TYR A 111 -9.63 -3.72 5.91
N THR A 112 -9.21 -2.55 5.39
CA THR A 112 -9.20 -1.31 6.17
C THR A 112 -10.62 -0.92 6.60
N THR A 113 -11.60 -1.05 5.72
CA THR A 113 -13.01 -0.76 6.04
C THR A 113 -13.57 -1.73 7.08
N LEU A 114 -13.28 -3.03 6.94
CA LEU A 114 -13.66 -4.05 7.93
C LEU A 114 -12.98 -3.78 9.27
N GLY A 115 -11.69 -3.50 9.28
CA GLY A 115 -10.96 -3.20 10.50
C GLY A 115 -11.43 -1.91 11.18
N ALA A 116 -11.81 -0.87 10.43
CA ALA A 116 -12.39 0.33 10.99
C ALA A 116 -13.71 0.05 11.70
N ALA A 117 -14.55 -0.81 11.13
CA ALA A 117 -15.79 -1.22 11.77
C ALA A 117 -15.55 -2.05 13.06
N LEU A 118 -14.60 -2.98 13.02
CA LEU A 118 -14.34 -3.88 14.15
C LEU A 118 -13.61 -3.17 15.31
N PHE A 119 -12.63 -2.29 15.00
CA PHE A 119 -11.73 -1.72 16.00
C PHE A 119 -11.99 -0.24 16.31
N LEU A 120 -12.65 0.50 15.40
CA LEU A 120 -12.95 1.92 15.59
C LEU A 120 -14.44 2.17 15.83
N GLY A 121 -15.28 1.14 15.77
CA GLY A 121 -16.72 1.25 15.99
C GLY A 121 -17.49 1.93 14.83
N ASP A 122 -16.91 1.98 13.65
CA ASP A 122 -17.58 2.52 12.47
C ASP A 122 -18.77 1.63 12.10
N LYS A 123 -19.96 2.24 11.91
CA LYS A 123 -21.16 1.49 11.51
C LYS A 123 -21.06 1.02 10.06
N LEU A 124 -21.06 -0.29 9.84
CA LEU A 124 -21.15 -0.87 8.52
C LEU A 124 -22.59 -0.77 7.98
N GLN A 125 -22.81 0.14 7.05
CA GLN A 125 -24.06 0.21 6.32
C GLN A 125 -24.16 -0.95 5.32
N MET A 126 -25.38 -1.48 5.06
CA MET A 126 -25.63 -2.60 4.14
C MET A 126 -24.92 -2.45 2.77
N ARG A 127 -24.88 -1.24 2.23
CA ARG A 127 -24.21 -0.98 0.95
C ARG A 127 -22.67 -1.13 1.02
N ARG A 128 -22.06 -0.86 2.19
CA ARG A 128 -20.65 -1.14 2.42
C ARG A 128 -20.40 -2.64 2.49
N ILE A 129 -21.28 -3.37 3.19
CA ILE A 129 -21.22 -4.84 3.25
C ILE A 129 -21.34 -5.43 1.85
N ALA A 130 -22.29 -4.98 1.04
CA ALA A 130 -22.46 -5.44 -0.33
C ALA A 130 -21.18 -5.18 -1.17
N ALA A 131 -20.58 -4.01 -1.08
CA ALA A 131 -19.34 -3.71 -1.81
C ALA A 131 -18.15 -4.58 -1.32
N ILE A 132 -18.05 -4.87 -0.02
CA ILE A 132 -17.06 -5.79 0.52
C ILE A 132 -17.24 -7.21 -0.06
N VAL A 133 -18.48 -7.70 -0.08
CA VAL A 133 -18.81 -9.02 -0.67
C VAL A 133 -18.44 -9.06 -2.15
N VAL A 134 -18.77 -8.02 -2.93
CA VAL A 134 -18.42 -7.92 -4.34
C VAL A 134 -16.88 -7.93 -4.52
N ALA A 135 -16.13 -7.22 -3.68
CA ALA A 135 -14.67 -7.23 -3.74
C ALA A 135 -14.09 -8.63 -3.41
N LEU A 136 -14.65 -9.34 -2.45
CA LEU A 136 -14.24 -10.70 -2.11
C LEU A 136 -14.56 -11.69 -3.24
N ILE A 137 -15.69 -11.52 -3.93
CA ILE A 137 -16.00 -12.30 -5.15
C ILE A 137 -14.95 -12.01 -6.23
N GLY A 138 -14.55 -10.75 -6.43
CA GLY A 138 -13.46 -10.41 -7.34
C GLY A 138 -12.14 -11.12 -6.98
N ALA A 139 -11.80 -11.23 -5.70
CA ALA A 139 -10.63 -11.98 -5.26
C ALA A 139 -10.76 -13.48 -5.53
N LEU A 140 -11.94 -14.08 -5.34
CA LEU A 140 -12.20 -15.49 -5.67
C LEU A 140 -12.10 -15.75 -7.17
N ILE A 141 -12.52 -14.79 -8.02
CA ILE A 141 -12.34 -14.86 -9.47
C ILE A 141 -10.86 -14.86 -9.85
N ILE A 142 -10.01 -14.10 -9.16
CA ILE A 142 -8.56 -14.13 -9.37
C ILE A 142 -7.97 -15.47 -8.91
N LEU A 143 -8.33 -15.92 -7.73
CA LEU A 143 -7.77 -17.12 -7.11
C LEU A 143 -8.25 -18.44 -7.76
N ARG A 144 -9.48 -18.46 -8.25
CA ARG A 144 -10.12 -19.63 -8.90
C ARG A 144 -9.91 -20.94 -8.11
N PRO A 145 -10.32 -20.98 -6.82
CA PRO A 145 -10.13 -22.17 -6.00
C PRO A 145 -10.82 -23.39 -6.65
N GLY A 146 -10.09 -24.50 -6.76
CA GLY A 146 -10.55 -25.72 -7.43
C GLY A 146 -10.33 -25.75 -8.94
N ALA A 147 -10.10 -24.62 -9.62
CA ALA A 147 -9.80 -24.57 -11.05
C ALA A 147 -8.30 -24.39 -11.34
N ARG A 148 -7.53 -23.90 -10.37
CA ARG A 148 -6.06 -23.83 -10.42
C ARG A 148 -5.46 -24.00 -9.04
N GLU A 149 -4.17 -24.30 -9.01
CA GLU A 149 -3.40 -24.34 -7.75
C GLU A 149 -3.30 -22.95 -7.12
N ILE A 150 -3.62 -22.86 -5.82
CA ILE A 150 -3.40 -21.67 -5.03
C ILE A 150 -1.97 -21.70 -4.49
N MET A 151 -1.09 -20.94 -5.12
CA MET A 151 0.31 -20.85 -4.70
C MET A 151 0.45 -20.11 -3.36
N PRO A 152 1.51 -20.40 -2.58
CA PRO A 152 1.78 -19.69 -1.31
C PRO A 152 1.83 -18.17 -1.45
N GLY A 153 2.23 -17.65 -2.62
CA GLY A 153 2.23 -16.20 -2.93
C GLY A 153 0.83 -15.56 -2.88
N HIS A 154 -0.21 -16.28 -3.27
CA HIS A 154 -1.60 -15.78 -3.18
C HIS A 154 -2.04 -15.62 -1.73
N ILE A 155 -1.74 -16.63 -0.89
CA ILE A 155 -2.06 -16.58 0.55
C ILE A 155 -1.27 -15.46 1.21
N ALA A 156 0.00 -15.30 0.84
CA ALA A 156 0.83 -14.20 1.32
C ALA A 156 0.22 -12.83 0.97
N MET A 157 -0.35 -12.65 -0.24
CA MET A 157 -1.01 -11.39 -0.62
C MET A 157 -2.27 -11.10 0.20
N LEU A 158 -3.07 -12.11 0.52
CA LEU A 158 -4.23 -11.94 1.42
C LEU A 158 -3.77 -11.48 2.82
N GLY A 159 -2.72 -12.11 3.36
CA GLY A 159 -2.08 -11.70 4.62
C GLY A 159 -1.49 -10.28 4.53
N THR A 160 -0.81 -9.96 3.44
CA THR A 160 -0.27 -8.62 3.16
C THR A 160 -1.36 -7.55 3.27
N ALA A 161 -2.49 -7.76 2.60
CA ALA A 161 -3.59 -6.80 2.60
C ALA A 161 -4.17 -6.61 4.02
N ALA A 162 -4.30 -7.68 4.80
CA ALA A 162 -4.78 -7.60 6.18
C ALA A 162 -3.80 -6.83 7.10
N PHE A 163 -2.51 -7.16 7.05
CA PHE A 163 -1.50 -6.48 7.86
C PHE A 163 -1.27 -5.02 7.46
N PHE A 164 -1.30 -4.70 6.16
CA PHE A 164 -1.27 -3.29 5.73
C PHE A 164 -2.50 -2.54 6.20
N ALA A 165 -3.69 -3.14 6.13
CA ALA A 165 -4.90 -2.51 6.66
C ALA A 165 -4.77 -2.19 8.16
N ALA A 166 -4.27 -3.12 8.98
CA ALA A 166 -3.99 -2.87 10.39
C ALA A 166 -2.98 -1.72 10.58
N SER A 167 -1.90 -1.69 9.79
CA SER A 167 -0.91 -0.60 9.81
C SER A 167 -1.54 0.75 9.46
N TYR A 168 -2.44 0.80 8.46
CA TYR A 168 -3.12 2.03 8.06
C TYR A 168 -4.10 2.54 9.12
N LEU A 169 -4.79 1.64 9.82
CA LEU A 169 -5.66 2.02 10.94
C LEU A 169 -4.88 2.65 12.10
N ILE A 170 -3.70 2.07 12.42
CA ILE A 170 -2.81 2.66 13.43
C ILE A 170 -2.25 3.99 12.93
N ALA A 171 -1.87 4.08 11.65
CA ALA A 171 -1.42 5.33 11.03
C ALA A 171 -2.45 6.45 11.16
N LYS A 172 -3.73 6.14 10.93
CA LYS A 172 -4.82 7.10 11.08
C LYS A 172 -4.85 7.68 12.51
N ARG A 173 -4.75 6.83 13.53
CA ARG A 173 -4.70 7.27 14.94
C ARG A 173 -3.49 8.16 15.24
N LEU A 174 -2.33 7.82 14.69
CA LEU A 174 -1.11 8.62 14.88
C LEU A 174 -1.17 9.96 14.15
N SER A 175 -1.84 10.01 12.99
CA SER A 175 -1.97 11.23 12.16
C SER A 175 -2.91 12.27 12.75
N ASP A 176 -3.73 11.91 13.75
CA ASP A 176 -4.57 12.87 14.46
C ASP A 176 -3.71 13.81 15.34
N ASP A 177 -2.59 13.33 15.86
CA ASP A 177 -1.75 14.05 16.81
C ASP A 177 -0.39 14.49 16.24
N LEU A 178 0.08 13.86 15.15
CA LEU A 178 1.44 13.99 14.65
C LEU A 178 1.49 14.42 13.17
N SER A 179 2.56 15.14 12.81
CA SER A 179 2.78 15.52 11.43
C SER A 179 3.03 14.30 10.53
N PRO A 180 2.61 14.36 9.24
CA PRO A 180 2.86 13.28 8.29
C PRO A 180 4.33 12.87 8.18
N THR A 181 5.24 13.83 8.28
CA THR A 181 6.70 13.59 8.25
C THR A 181 7.14 12.66 9.39
N VAL A 182 6.66 12.91 10.61
CA VAL A 182 6.98 12.06 11.77
C VAL A 182 6.35 10.67 11.61
N VAL A 183 5.09 10.62 11.17
CA VAL A 183 4.36 9.35 10.99
C VAL A 183 5.02 8.44 9.94
N VAL A 184 5.49 9.01 8.82
CA VAL A 184 6.18 8.27 7.76
C VAL A 184 7.62 7.95 8.15
N GLY A 185 8.35 8.90 8.71
CA GLY A 185 9.74 8.69 9.11
C GLY A 185 9.88 7.62 10.19
N MET A 186 9.03 7.69 11.22
CA MET A 186 9.00 6.66 12.27
C MET A 186 8.60 5.28 11.75
N LEU A 187 7.71 5.21 10.75
CA LEU A 187 7.41 3.94 10.09
C LEU A 187 8.65 3.33 9.45
N SER A 188 9.39 4.12 8.67
CA SER A 188 10.60 3.62 8.00
C SER A 188 11.64 3.10 9.00
N VAL A 189 11.86 3.83 10.10
CA VAL A 189 12.77 3.42 11.18
C VAL A 189 12.27 2.13 11.85
N THR A 190 11.01 2.10 12.29
CA THR A 190 10.47 0.95 13.04
C THR A 190 10.37 -0.31 12.16
N VAL A 191 10.07 -0.16 10.87
CA VAL A 191 10.06 -1.30 9.93
C VAL A 191 11.47 -1.79 9.64
N THR A 192 12.47 -0.91 9.47
CA THR A 192 13.87 -1.33 9.32
C THR A 192 14.33 -2.12 10.53
N ILE A 193 14.06 -1.63 11.74
CA ILE A 193 14.38 -2.34 13.00
C ILE A 193 13.61 -3.67 13.07
N GLY A 194 12.32 -3.67 12.74
CA GLY A 194 11.48 -4.85 12.76
C GLY A 194 11.90 -5.94 11.76
N LEU A 195 12.42 -5.53 10.59
CA LEU A 195 12.91 -6.46 9.56
C LEU A 195 14.28 -7.07 9.92
N ALA A 196 15.10 -6.37 10.71
CA ALA A 196 16.48 -6.78 11.00
C ALA A 196 16.59 -8.22 11.54
N PRO A 197 15.82 -8.67 12.56
CA PRO A 197 15.92 -10.05 13.06
C PRO A 197 15.49 -11.08 12.02
N PHE A 198 14.46 -10.78 11.21
CA PHE A 198 14.01 -11.69 10.14
C PHE A 198 15.03 -11.77 9.01
N ALA A 199 15.63 -10.65 8.61
CA ALA A 199 16.71 -10.62 7.63
C ALA A 199 17.93 -11.40 8.13
N ALA A 200 18.36 -11.17 9.37
CA ALA A 200 19.51 -11.86 9.96
C ALA A 200 19.32 -13.37 10.01
N ALA A 201 18.10 -13.85 10.26
CA ALA A 201 17.78 -15.29 10.33
C ALA A 201 17.90 -16.03 8.99
N VAL A 202 17.80 -15.30 7.86
CA VAL A 202 17.79 -15.88 6.51
C VAL A 202 18.87 -15.25 5.62
N TRP A 203 19.86 -14.59 6.21
CA TRP A 203 20.83 -13.78 5.50
C TRP A 203 21.66 -14.57 4.49
N VAL A 204 21.59 -14.13 3.25
CA VAL A 204 22.44 -14.59 2.15
C VAL A 204 23.14 -13.36 1.57
N THR A 205 24.44 -13.26 1.71
CA THR A 205 25.18 -12.05 1.29
C THR A 205 24.82 -11.65 -0.14
N PRO A 206 24.13 -10.49 -0.34
CA PRO A 206 23.68 -10.08 -1.65
C PRO A 206 24.86 -9.64 -2.51
N THR A 207 24.76 -9.84 -3.81
CA THR A 207 25.72 -9.28 -4.75
C THR A 207 25.58 -7.76 -4.85
N LEU A 208 26.62 -7.09 -5.34
CA LEU A 208 26.57 -5.64 -5.58
C LEU A 208 25.45 -5.26 -6.56
N GLU A 209 25.22 -6.11 -7.55
CA GLU A 209 24.12 -5.95 -8.51
C GLU A 209 22.75 -6.00 -7.82
N GLN A 210 22.52 -7.01 -6.97
CA GLN A 210 21.28 -7.13 -6.19
C GLN A 210 21.06 -5.92 -5.26
N CYS A 211 22.12 -5.45 -4.60
CA CYS A 211 22.08 -4.22 -3.82
C CYS A 211 21.68 -3.01 -4.67
N GLY A 212 22.23 -2.90 -5.88
CA GLY A 212 21.86 -1.86 -6.83
C GLY A 212 20.39 -1.90 -7.21
N TRP A 213 19.87 -3.07 -7.55
CA TRP A 213 18.43 -3.24 -7.86
C TRP A 213 17.55 -2.91 -6.66
N LEU A 214 17.91 -3.33 -5.44
CA LEU A 214 17.17 -3.01 -4.22
C LEU A 214 17.24 -1.52 -3.86
N PHE A 215 18.32 -0.83 -4.21
CA PHE A 215 18.38 0.63 -4.11
C PHE A 215 17.39 1.30 -5.07
N PHE A 216 17.28 0.84 -6.33
CA PHE A 216 16.24 1.32 -7.24
C PHE A 216 14.83 1.03 -6.73
N VAL A 217 14.60 -0.13 -6.10
CA VAL A 217 13.33 -0.41 -5.40
C VAL A 217 13.06 0.66 -4.35
N ALA A 218 14.05 1.05 -3.54
CA ALA A 218 13.90 2.11 -2.55
C ALA A 218 13.59 3.47 -3.19
N CYS A 219 14.25 3.83 -4.30
CA CYS A 219 13.98 5.06 -5.06
C CYS A 219 12.53 5.11 -5.56
N PHE A 220 12.09 4.08 -6.28
CA PHE A 220 10.73 4.02 -6.83
C PHE A 220 9.67 3.96 -5.74
N ALA A 221 9.90 3.24 -4.65
CA ALA A 221 8.97 3.21 -3.53
C ALA A 221 8.83 4.57 -2.86
N THR A 222 9.93 5.29 -2.66
CA THR A 222 9.92 6.64 -2.08
C THR A 222 9.24 7.64 -3.03
N ALA A 223 9.57 7.60 -4.32
CA ALA A 223 8.92 8.41 -5.35
C ALA A 223 7.42 8.11 -5.44
N GLY A 224 7.01 6.83 -5.35
CA GLY A 224 5.62 6.41 -5.34
C GLY A 224 4.84 6.99 -4.16
N HIS A 225 5.37 6.91 -2.94
CA HIS A 225 4.74 7.52 -1.76
C HIS A 225 4.70 9.04 -1.84
N TYR A 226 5.73 9.67 -2.39
CA TYR A 226 5.77 11.12 -2.57
C TYR A 226 4.72 11.59 -3.57
N THR A 227 4.68 10.99 -4.77
CA THR A 227 3.71 11.33 -5.81
C THR A 227 2.28 11.02 -5.38
N MET A 228 2.05 9.96 -4.61
CA MET A 228 0.75 9.66 -4.00
C MET A 228 0.29 10.78 -3.05
N THR A 229 1.21 11.30 -2.24
CA THR A 229 0.89 12.42 -1.35
C THR A 229 0.55 13.68 -2.15
N LEU A 230 1.25 13.96 -3.24
CA LEU A 230 0.93 15.06 -4.15
C LEU A 230 -0.43 14.88 -4.82
N ALA A 231 -0.77 13.65 -5.23
CA ALA A 231 -2.07 13.34 -5.81
C ALA A 231 -3.22 13.64 -4.83
N PHE A 232 -3.09 13.20 -3.58
CA PHE A 232 -4.11 13.42 -2.53
C PHE A 232 -4.25 14.90 -2.13
N ARG A 233 -3.16 15.67 -2.22
CA ARG A 233 -3.22 17.12 -2.01
C ARG A 233 -3.86 17.87 -3.17
N ALA A 234 -3.71 17.37 -4.39
CA ALA A 234 -4.21 18.03 -5.60
C ALA A 234 -5.68 17.72 -5.89
N ALA A 235 -6.17 16.53 -5.53
CA ALA A 235 -7.53 16.08 -5.86
C ALA A 235 -8.14 15.17 -4.77
N PRO A 236 -9.48 15.12 -4.65
CA PRO A 236 -10.17 14.21 -3.77
C PRO A 236 -9.91 12.74 -4.12
N LEU A 237 -9.99 11.84 -3.12
CA LEU A 237 -9.84 10.40 -3.31
C LEU A 237 -10.81 9.82 -4.35
N SER A 238 -12.03 10.37 -4.45
CA SER A 238 -13.01 9.96 -5.46
C SER A 238 -12.59 10.20 -6.90
N VAL A 239 -11.61 11.08 -7.12
CA VAL A 239 -11.00 11.35 -8.45
C VAL A 239 -9.75 10.50 -8.64
N THR A 240 -8.91 10.35 -7.62
CA THR A 240 -7.62 9.67 -7.74
C THR A 240 -7.74 8.15 -7.65
N GLN A 241 -8.70 7.64 -6.88
CA GLN A 241 -8.86 6.20 -6.66
C GLN A 241 -9.12 5.39 -7.95
N PRO A 242 -10.02 5.79 -8.86
CA PRO A 242 -10.21 5.06 -10.12
C PRO A 242 -8.97 5.02 -11.00
N VAL A 243 -8.08 6.02 -10.89
CA VAL A 243 -6.84 6.09 -11.67
C VAL A 243 -5.86 4.96 -11.27
N THR A 244 -5.93 4.48 -10.04
CA THR A 244 -5.08 3.37 -9.58
C THR A 244 -5.34 2.08 -10.36
N PHE A 245 -6.50 1.93 -11.03
CA PHE A 245 -6.76 0.79 -11.91
C PHE A 245 -5.75 0.68 -13.08
N LEU A 246 -5.21 1.80 -13.55
CA LEU A 246 -4.15 1.80 -14.57
C LEU A 246 -2.92 1.03 -14.10
N GLN A 247 -2.70 0.92 -12.81
CA GLN A 247 -1.63 0.10 -12.24
C GLN A 247 -1.75 -1.37 -12.63
N LEU A 248 -2.99 -1.90 -12.71
CA LEU A 248 -3.22 -3.27 -13.20
C LEU A 248 -2.87 -3.40 -14.69
N VAL A 249 -3.25 -2.42 -15.50
CA VAL A 249 -2.92 -2.41 -16.93
C VAL A 249 -1.41 -2.45 -17.11
N TRP A 250 -0.66 -1.62 -16.41
CA TRP A 250 0.80 -1.61 -16.47
C TRP A 250 1.42 -2.89 -15.91
N SER A 251 0.86 -3.46 -14.82
CA SER A 251 1.34 -4.74 -14.27
C SER A 251 1.18 -5.87 -15.27
N VAL A 252 0.02 -5.96 -15.95
CA VAL A 252 -0.20 -6.93 -17.03
C VAL A 252 0.80 -6.70 -18.18
N SER A 253 0.96 -5.44 -18.62
CA SER A 253 1.86 -5.12 -19.74
C SER A 253 3.31 -5.42 -19.41
N ILE A 254 3.81 -5.02 -18.24
CA ILE A 254 5.20 -5.27 -17.82
C ILE A 254 5.42 -6.77 -17.56
N GLY A 255 4.45 -7.44 -16.95
CA GLY A 255 4.47 -8.89 -16.74
C GLY A 255 4.63 -9.65 -18.07
N ALA A 256 3.81 -9.28 -19.06
CA ALA A 256 3.87 -9.91 -20.38
C ALA A 256 5.18 -9.60 -21.14
N LEU A 257 5.61 -8.33 -21.16
CA LEU A 257 6.75 -7.89 -21.97
C LEU A 257 8.10 -8.33 -21.40
N PHE A 258 8.27 -8.31 -20.07
CA PHE A 258 9.58 -8.52 -19.44
C PHE A 258 9.70 -9.85 -18.70
N PHE A 259 8.59 -10.47 -18.31
CA PHE A 259 8.58 -11.71 -17.54
C PHE A 259 7.86 -12.87 -18.25
N GLY A 260 7.35 -12.66 -19.48
CA GLY A 260 6.64 -13.69 -20.23
C GLY A 260 5.34 -14.16 -19.54
N GLU A 261 4.75 -13.33 -18.68
CA GLU A 261 3.53 -13.67 -17.96
C GLU A 261 2.32 -13.54 -18.89
N PRO A 262 1.40 -14.52 -18.89
CA PRO A 262 0.19 -14.41 -19.71
C PRO A 262 -0.74 -13.33 -19.17
N ALA A 263 -1.38 -12.58 -20.07
CA ALA A 263 -2.45 -11.67 -19.72
C ALA A 263 -3.71 -12.47 -19.34
N ASP A 264 -3.85 -12.79 -18.07
CA ASP A 264 -4.97 -13.58 -17.56
C ASP A 264 -6.23 -12.72 -17.43
N HIS A 265 -7.24 -13.03 -18.27
CA HIS A 265 -8.52 -12.32 -18.28
C HIS A 265 -9.29 -12.44 -16.95
N TRP A 266 -9.11 -13.51 -16.19
CA TRP A 266 -9.72 -13.66 -14.86
C TRP A 266 -9.11 -12.70 -13.85
N VAL A 267 -7.79 -12.46 -13.93
CA VAL A 267 -7.10 -11.48 -13.09
C VAL A 267 -7.56 -10.07 -13.44
N ILE A 268 -7.68 -9.74 -14.72
CA ILE A 268 -8.19 -8.45 -15.18
C ILE A 268 -9.63 -8.23 -14.74
N THR A 269 -10.48 -9.23 -14.92
CA THR A 269 -11.90 -9.17 -14.53
C THR A 269 -12.07 -9.07 -13.02
N GLY A 270 -11.42 -9.94 -12.25
CA GLY A 270 -11.50 -9.93 -10.78
C GLY A 270 -10.91 -8.64 -10.18
N GLY A 271 -9.77 -8.17 -10.70
CA GLY A 271 -9.17 -6.89 -10.31
C GLY A 271 -10.08 -5.71 -10.62
N GLY A 272 -10.75 -5.72 -11.78
CA GLY A 272 -11.76 -4.73 -12.17
C GLY A 272 -12.96 -4.71 -11.21
N ILE A 273 -13.45 -5.87 -10.82
CA ILE A 273 -14.55 -6.01 -9.84
C ILE A 273 -14.14 -5.44 -8.47
N ILE A 274 -12.95 -5.79 -7.96
CA ILE A 274 -12.43 -5.26 -6.69
C ILE A 274 -12.35 -3.74 -6.77
N MET A 275 -11.75 -3.22 -7.83
CA MET A 275 -11.58 -1.77 -8.00
C MET A 275 -12.92 -1.04 -8.11
N ALA A 276 -13.90 -1.60 -8.83
CA ALA A 276 -15.25 -1.01 -8.91
C ALA A 276 -15.91 -0.94 -7.52
N ALA A 277 -15.80 -2.00 -6.73
CA ALA A 277 -16.32 -2.05 -5.37
C ALA A 277 -15.64 -1.01 -4.45
N VAL A 278 -14.30 -0.91 -4.50
CA VAL A 278 -13.52 0.07 -3.72
C VAL A 278 -13.85 1.51 -4.15
N SER A 279 -13.94 1.75 -5.46
CA SER A 279 -14.29 3.08 -6.00
C SER A 279 -15.71 3.49 -5.59
N PHE A 280 -16.66 2.55 -5.57
CA PHE A 280 -18.01 2.79 -5.08
C PHE A 280 -18.04 3.19 -3.60
N ILE A 281 -17.30 2.47 -2.74
CA ILE A 281 -17.17 2.81 -1.30
C ILE A 281 -16.64 4.24 -1.16
N THR A 282 -15.51 4.53 -1.83
CA THR A 282 -14.81 5.81 -1.73
C THR A 282 -15.66 6.99 -2.23
N TRP A 283 -16.31 6.82 -3.38
CA TRP A 283 -17.22 7.83 -3.97
C TRP A 283 -18.38 8.13 -3.04
N ARG A 284 -18.98 7.09 -2.47
CA ARG A 284 -20.13 7.25 -1.58
C ARG A 284 -19.76 7.94 -0.27
N GLU A 285 -18.62 7.60 0.33
CA GLU A 285 -18.14 8.27 1.54
C GLU A 285 -17.89 9.75 1.28
N ALA A 286 -17.28 10.08 0.15
CA ALA A 286 -17.08 11.47 -0.27
C ALA A 286 -18.42 12.22 -0.42
N ARG A 287 -19.45 11.56 -0.98
CA ARG A 287 -20.79 12.14 -1.14
C ARG A 287 -21.51 12.35 0.20
N LEU A 288 -21.37 11.42 1.15
CA LEU A 288 -21.98 11.55 2.48
C LEU A 288 -21.33 12.68 3.28
N ARG A 289 -20.01 12.82 3.26
CA ARG A 289 -19.28 13.92 3.91
C ARG A 289 -19.71 15.31 3.41
N ARG A 290 -20.06 15.44 2.13
CA ARG A 290 -20.56 16.70 1.55
C ARG A 290 -21.98 17.06 2.04
N LYS A 291 -22.78 16.09 2.48
CA LYS A 291 -24.15 16.30 2.95
C LYS A 291 -24.24 16.61 4.44
N THR A 292 -23.20 16.34 5.22
CA THR A 292 -23.14 16.67 6.64
C THR A 292 -22.41 17.99 6.80
N PRO A 293 -23.08 19.11 7.15
CA PRO A 293 -22.40 20.38 7.44
C PRO A 293 -21.42 20.17 8.60
N PRO A 294 -20.31 20.94 8.67
CA PRO A 294 -19.47 20.92 9.86
C PRO A 294 -20.33 21.29 11.07
N ALA A 295 -20.22 20.49 12.15
CA ALA A 295 -20.86 20.83 13.41
C ALA A 295 -20.42 22.26 13.81
N VAL A 296 -21.36 23.18 13.87
CA VAL A 296 -21.12 24.53 14.42
C VAL A 296 -20.81 24.30 15.89
N THR A 297 -19.52 24.38 16.25
CA THR A 297 -19.11 24.44 17.66
C THR A 297 -19.59 25.78 18.18
N ALA A 298 -20.66 25.73 19.00
CA ALA A 298 -21.10 26.84 19.82
C ALA A 298 -20.15 27.03 20.98
#